data_d87d66df09800b2ddc91a104e505157e
#
_entry.id   d87d66df09800b2ddc91a104e505157e
#
_cell.length_a   1.000
_cell.length_b   1.000
_cell.length_c   1.000
_cell.angle_alpha   90.00
_cell.angle_beta   90.00
_cell.angle_gamma   90.00
#
_symmetry.space_group_name_H-M   'P 1'
#
loop_
_entity.id
_entity.type
_entity.pdbx_description
1 polymer ?
#
loop_
_entity_poly.entity_id
_entity_poly.type
_entity_poly.pdbx_seq_one_letter_code
_entity_poly.pdbx_strand_id
1 'polypeptide(L)'
;MQPINAFFTVGKLDSYNIQLKTMEIGKSEFEYHLDNEFFGMIGEEEIQKGDIKCKVTVSKTTKQSELNFELEGKVVVECDRCLEEMDQPIKTTGHLIVRFGKEFKDDGDDIVIIPEEQGFINISWFLYEFAALAIPIKHVHPYGLCNKNMSKKLSEHLAVDADDVDNDFEIEDEDGSSNDGPTDPRWDALKKLKD
;
A
#
# COMPACT_ATOMS: atom_id res chain seq x y z
N MET A 1 -11.72 -14.76 8.27
CA MET A 1 -11.82 -14.44 6.84
C MET A 1 -13.28 -14.14 6.57
N GLN A 2 -13.65 -12.87 6.55
CA GLN A 2 -15.02 -12.50 6.13
C GLN A 2 -15.04 -12.55 4.60
N PRO A 3 -16.13 -13.04 3.98
CA PRO A 3 -16.26 -12.95 2.53
C PRO A 3 -16.31 -11.47 2.15
N ILE A 4 -15.48 -11.08 1.20
CA ILE A 4 -15.49 -9.76 0.58
C ILE A 4 -16.82 -9.65 -0.18
N ASN A 5 -17.90 -9.42 0.54
CA ASN A 5 -19.16 -8.97 -0.03
C ASN A 5 -18.99 -7.49 -0.35
N ALA A 6 -18.24 -7.22 -1.42
CA ALA A 6 -18.26 -5.95 -2.09
C ALA A 6 -19.64 -5.74 -2.74
N PHE A 7 -20.67 -5.56 -1.92
CA PHE A 7 -21.86 -4.82 -2.33
C PHE A 7 -21.45 -3.35 -2.41
N PHE A 8 -20.62 -3.06 -3.41
CA PHE A 8 -20.30 -1.71 -3.78
C PHE A 8 -21.59 -0.94 -4.06
N THR A 9 -21.67 0.24 -3.52
CA THR A 9 -22.66 1.26 -3.82
C THR A 9 -22.80 1.35 -5.33
N VAL A 10 -23.81 0.67 -5.86
CA VAL A 10 -24.16 0.64 -7.28
C VAL A 10 -24.28 2.09 -7.74
N GLY A 11 -23.45 2.52 -8.68
CA GLY A 11 -23.55 3.79 -9.39
C GLY A 11 -22.38 4.78 -9.24
N LYS A 12 -21.60 4.78 -8.14
CA LYS A 12 -20.53 5.78 -7.96
C LYS A 12 -19.16 5.36 -8.50
N LEU A 13 -18.87 4.06 -8.54
CA LEU A 13 -17.60 3.50 -9.01
C LEU A 13 -17.71 2.79 -10.38
N ASP A 14 -18.79 3.02 -11.12
CA ASP A 14 -19.00 2.41 -12.44
C ASP A 14 -18.00 2.88 -13.50
N SER A 15 -17.39 4.05 -13.30
CA SER A 15 -16.31 4.56 -14.16
C SER A 15 -15.05 3.69 -14.15
N TYR A 16 -14.90 2.86 -13.12
CA TYR A 16 -13.79 1.91 -12.97
C TYR A 16 -14.12 0.49 -13.48
N ASN A 17 -15.22 0.35 -14.20
CA ASN A 17 -15.61 -0.90 -14.86
C ASN A 17 -14.91 -1.04 -16.21
N ILE A 18 -14.09 -2.08 -16.37
CA ILE A 18 -13.44 -2.43 -17.64
C ILE A 18 -14.25 -3.54 -18.31
N GLN A 19 -14.80 -3.26 -19.49
CA GLN A 19 -15.65 -4.17 -20.28
C GLN A 19 -14.80 -5.21 -21.03
N LEU A 20 -14.41 -6.27 -20.34
CA LEU A 20 -13.53 -7.29 -20.92
C LEU A 20 -14.20 -8.13 -22.01
N LYS A 21 -15.51 -8.37 -21.91
CA LYS A 21 -16.23 -9.24 -22.85
C LYS A 21 -16.28 -8.64 -24.26
N THR A 22 -16.58 -7.34 -24.36
CA THR A 22 -16.74 -6.63 -25.63
C THR A 22 -15.44 -6.08 -26.21
N MET A 23 -14.37 -6.04 -25.40
CA MET A 23 -13.06 -5.56 -25.84
C MET A 23 -12.48 -6.49 -26.92
N GLU A 24 -11.79 -5.94 -27.91
CA GLU A 24 -11.05 -6.70 -28.91
C GLU A 24 -9.80 -7.37 -28.30
N ILE A 25 -9.37 -8.47 -28.94
CA ILE A 25 -8.12 -9.15 -28.57
C ILE A 25 -6.95 -8.24 -28.93
N GLY A 26 -6.06 -8.03 -27.97
CA GLY A 26 -4.91 -7.14 -28.11
C GLY A 26 -4.64 -6.32 -26.86
N LYS A 27 -3.94 -5.20 -27.02
CA LYS A 27 -3.61 -4.27 -25.94
C LYS A 27 -4.52 -3.05 -25.99
N SER A 28 -5.02 -2.66 -24.82
CA SER A 28 -5.77 -1.42 -24.60
C SER A 28 -5.21 -0.72 -23.38
N GLU A 29 -5.19 0.60 -23.39
CA GLU A 29 -4.70 1.41 -22.28
C GLU A 29 -5.81 2.29 -21.75
N PHE A 30 -5.87 2.41 -20.42
CA PHE A 30 -6.81 3.24 -19.68
C PHE A 30 -6.02 4.10 -18.69
N GLU A 31 -6.46 5.33 -18.51
CA GLU A 31 -5.89 6.24 -17.52
C GLU A 31 -6.98 6.61 -16.53
N TYR A 32 -6.61 6.55 -15.24
CA TYR A 32 -7.47 6.91 -14.12
C TYR A 32 -6.75 7.92 -13.24
N HIS A 33 -7.54 8.73 -12.57
CA HIS A 33 -7.06 9.67 -11.58
C HIS A 33 -7.77 9.38 -10.26
N LEU A 34 -7.01 8.98 -9.24
CA LEU A 34 -7.52 8.67 -7.92
C LEU A 34 -7.35 9.91 -7.05
N ASP A 35 -8.42 10.64 -6.89
CA ASP A 35 -8.50 11.85 -6.09
C ASP A 35 -9.20 11.63 -4.75
N ASN A 36 -9.40 12.68 -3.98
CA ASN A 36 -10.09 12.61 -2.69
C ASN A 36 -11.54 12.08 -2.82
N GLU A 37 -12.20 12.30 -3.95
CA GLU A 37 -13.53 11.78 -4.19
C GLU A 37 -13.50 10.26 -4.34
N PHE A 38 -12.52 9.72 -5.05
CA PHE A 38 -12.29 8.29 -5.17
C PHE A 38 -12.10 7.63 -3.81
N PHE A 39 -11.16 8.14 -2.98
CA PHE A 39 -10.90 7.58 -1.66
C PHE A 39 -12.12 7.68 -0.73
N GLY A 40 -12.84 8.80 -0.78
CA GLY A 40 -14.11 8.97 -0.05
C GLY A 40 -15.21 8.01 -0.50
N MET A 41 -15.23 7.59 -1.77
CA MET A 41 -16.17 6.59 -2.28
C MET A 41 -15.82 5.16 -1.85
N ILE A 42 -14.52 4.82 -1.76
CA ILE A 42 -14.06 3.54 -1.21
C ILE A 42 -14.42 3.44 0.26
N GLY A 43 -14.24 4.53 1.04
CA GLY A 43 -14.72 4.63 2.42
C GLY A 43 -13.86 3.90 3.45
N GLU A 44 -12.61 3.55 3.11
CA GLU A 44 -11.66 2.95 4.04
C GLU A 44 -10.92 4.02 4.85
N GLU A 45 -10.49 3.66 6.06
CA GLU A 45 -9.88 4.61 7.01
C GLU A 45 -8.40 4.87 6.74
N GLU A 46 -7.70 3.94 6.10
CA GLU A 46 -6.25 3.99 5.93
C GLU A 46 -5.80 5.11 4.96
N ILE A 47 -6.51 5.28 3.84
CA ILE A 47 -6.28 6.37 2.89
C ILE A 47 -7.59 7.09 2.64
N GLN A 48 -7.71 8.31 3.14
CA GLN A 48 -8.89 9.15 2.94
C GLN A 48 -8.68 10.24 1.87
N LYS A 49 -7.42 10.58 1.59
CA LYS A 49 -7.06 11.66 0.66
C LYS A 49 -5.83 11.26 -0.15
N GLY A 50 -5.80 11.67 -1.41
CA GLY A 50 -4.67 11.41 -2.28
C GLY A 50 -4.83 12.04 -3.66
N ASP A 51 -3.74 11.98 -4.42
CA ASP A 51 -3.66 12.42 -5.81
C ASP A 51 -2.72 11.45 -6.54
N ILE A 52 -3.30 10.42 -7.17
CA ILE A 52 -2.56 9.35 -7.83
C ILE A 52 -2.99 9.24 -9.28
N LYS A 53 -2.04 9.26 -10.18
CA LYS A 53 -2.25 8.90 -11.58
C LYS A 53 -2.04 7.41 -11.74
N CYS A 54 -3.00 6.76 -12.37
CA CYS A 54 -2.94 5.34 -12.64
C CYS A 54 -3.08 5.08 -14.13
N LYS A 55 -2.14 4.32 -14.70
CA LYS A 55 -2.22 3.77 -16.03
C LYS A 55 -2.48 2.27 -15.94
N VAL A 56 -3.53 1.81 -16.62
CA VAL A 56 -3.89 0.39 -16.70
C VAL A 56 -3.73 -0.10 -18.12
N THR A 57 -2.85 -1.06 -18.33
CA THR A 57 -2.66 -1.72 -19.61
C THR A 57 -3.33 -3.08 -19.60
N VAL A 58 -4.35 -3.27 -20.41
CA VAL A 58 -5.08 -4.52 -20.56
C VAL A 58 -4.57 -5.27 -21.78
N SER A 59 -4.06 -6.48 -21.58
CA SER A 59 -3.64 -7.41 -22.63
C SER A 59 -4.66 -8.56 -22.72
N LYS A 60 -5.61 -8.46 -23.61
CA LYS A 60 -6.66 -9.48 -23.78
C LYS A 60 -6.22 -10.57 -24.76
N THR A 61 -6.35 -11.81 -24.32
CA THR A 61 -6.19 -13.03 -25.14
C THR A 61 -7.51 -13.77 -25.24
N THR A 62 -7.54 -14.89 -25.94
CA THR A 62 -8.74 -15.75 -26.07
C THR A 62 -9.10 -16.46 -24.77
N LYS A 63 -8.16 -16.62 -23.83
CA LYS A 63 -8.34 -17.41 -22.59
C LYS A 63 -8.42 -16.55 -21.34
N GLN A 64 -7.70 -15.43 -21.32
CA GLN A 64 -7.58 -14.56 -20.16
C GLN A 64 -7.29 -13.12 -20.57
N SER A 65 -7.49 -12.21 -19.64
CA SER A 65 -7.07 -10.83 -19.78
C SER A 65 -6.07 -10.51 -18.67
N GLU A 66 -4.93 -9.93 -19.03
CA GLU A 66 -3.89 -9.51 -18.09
C GLU A 66 -3.95 -8.00 -17.96
N LEU A 67 -4.11 -7.52 -16.73
CA LEU A 67 -4.16 -6.12 -16.39
C LEU A 67 -2.86 -5.76 -15.65
N ASN A 68 -2.13 -4.81 -16.20
CA ASN A 68 -0.93 -4.25 -15.56
C ASN A 68 -1.25 -2.82 -15.14
N PHE A 69 -0.99 -2.52 -13.87
CA PHE A 69 -1.26 -1.25 -13.24
C PHE A 69 0.05 -0.54 -12.94
N GLU A 70 0.12 0.73 -13.26
CA GLU A 70 1.21 1.63 -12.89
C GLU A 70 0.60 2.81 -12.15
N LEU A 71 0.93 2.96 -10.87
CA LEU A 71 0.43 4.01 -10.01
C LEU A 71 1.58 4.91 -9.59
N GLU A 72 1.40 6.23 -9.72
CA GLU A 72 2.38 7.23 -9.29
C GLU A 72 1.66 8.48 -8.79
N GLY A 73 2.02 8.92 -7.58
CA GLY A 73 1.41 10.09 -6.96
C GLY A 73 1.72 10.20 -5.48
N LYS A 74 0.77 10.70 -4.73
CA LYS A 74 0.89 10.84 -3.28
C LYS A 74 -0.43 10.51 -2.58
N VAL A 75 -0.33 10.03 -1.37
CA VAL A 75 -1.44 9.85 -0.43
C VAL A 75 -1.19 10.68 0.81
N VAL A 76 -2.25 11.03 1.51
CA VAL A 76 -2.16 11.70 2.81
C VAL A 76 -2.34 10.65 3.89
N VAL A 77 -1.34 10.52 4.75
CA VAL A 77 -1.30 9.58 5.88
C VAL A 77 -0.91 10.30 7.16
N GLU A 78 -1.18 9.69 8.31
CA GLU A 78 -0.72 10.22 9.59
C GLU A 78 0.76 9.86 9.83
N CYS A 79 1.56 10.82 10.25
CA CYS A 79 2.95 10.59 10.60
C CYS A 79 3.07 9.71 11.86
N ASP A 80 3.82 8.61 11.81
CA ASP A 80 4.03 7.68 12.94
C ASP A 80 4.67 8.32 14.19
N ARG A 81 5.29 9.49 14.03
CA ARG A 81 5.94 10.20 15.12
C ARG A 81 5.08 11.25 15.79
N CYS A 82 4.35 12.06 15.00
CA CYS A 82 3.64 13.22 15.55
C CYS A 82 2.14 13.21 15.31
N LEU A 83 1.62 12.18 14.60
CA LEU A 83 0.20 11.96 14.29
C LEU A 83 -0.45 13.08 13.48
N GLU A 84 0.34 13.96 12.88
CA GLU A 84 -0.17 14.95 11.93
C GLU A 84 -0.17 14.40 10.51
N GLU A 85 -1.11 14.88 9.70
CA GLU A 85 -1.21 14.49 8.28
C GLU A 85 0.07 14.88 7.53
N MET A 86 0.54 13.97 6.66
CA MET A 86 1.67 14.21 5.77
C MET A 86 1.41 13.64 4.38
N ASP A 87 2.01 14.27 3.38
CA ASP A 87 2.04 13.74 2.02
C ASP A 87 3.09 12.63 1.93
N GLN A 88 2.65 11.41 1.64
CA GLN A 88 3.52 10.27 1.38
C GLN A 88 3.53 9.99 -0.13
N PRO A 89 4.67 10.19 -0.82
CA PRO A 89 4.79 9.81 -2.21
C PRO A 89 4.77 8.30 -2.36
N ILE A 90 4.04 7.83 -3.37
CA ILE A 90 3.98 6.41 -3.72
C ILE A 90 4.27 6.22 -5.20
N LYS A 91 4.92 5.12 -5.52
CA LYS A 91 5.11 4.62 -6.87
C LYS A 91 5.10 3.11 -6.84
N THR A 92 4.14 2.50 -7.51
CA THR A 92 3.96 1.05 -7.48
C THR A 92 3.43 0.52 -8.80
N THR A 93 3.59 -0.78 -8.98
CA THR A 93 3.00 -1.52 -10.08
C THR A 93 2.21 -2.69 -9.53
N GLY A 94 1.08 -2.99 -10.16
CA GLY A 94 0.25 -4.15 -9.84
C GLY A 94 0.03 -5.01 -11.07
N HIS A 95 -0.33 -6.26 -10.86
CA HIS A 95 -0.67 -7.20 -11.92
C HIS A 95 -1.91 -7.99 -11.52
N LEU A 96 -2.81 -8.23 -12.47
CA LEU A 96 -4.01 -9.01 -12.25
C LEU A 96 -4.34 -9.82 -13.50
N ILE A 97 -4.62 -11.11 -13.33
CA ILE A 97 -5.08 -12.01 -14.39
C ILE A 97 -6.58 -12.24 -14.20
N VAL A 98 -7.36 -11.88 -15.19
CA VAL A 98 -8.81 -12.06 -15.19
C VAL A 98 -9.20 -13.17 -16.13
N ARG A 99 -9.96 -14.14 -15.60
CA ARG A 99 -10.53 -15.25 -16.36
C ARG A 99 -12.04 -15.24 -16.26
N PHE A 100 -12.70 -15.78 -17.27
CA PHE A 100 -14.14 -15.99 -17.23
C PHE A 100 -14.47 -17.35 -16.64
N GLY A 101 -15.51 -17.42 -15.80
CA GLY A 101 -15.99 -18.63 -15.17
C GLY A 101 -17.48 -18.57 -14.84
N LYS A 102 -17.94 -19.48 -14.00
CA LYS A 102 -19.37 -19.55 -13.60
C LYS A 102 -19.72 -18.59 -12.49
N GLU A 103 -18.80 -18.39 -11.55
CA GLU A 103 -19.00 -17.58 -10.34
C GLU A 103 -17.77 -16.70 -10.10
N PHE A 104 -17.95 -15.61 -9.38
CA PHE A 104 -16.84 -14.78 -8.94
C PHE A 104 -15.99 -15.55 -7.93
N LYS A 105 -14.70 -15.62 -8.17
CA LYS A 105 -13.72 -16.25 -7.28
C LYS A 105 -12.40 -15.51 -7.35
N ASP A 106 -11.85 -15.20 -6.20
CA ASP A 106 -10.45 -14.85 -6.05
C ASP A 106 -9.67 -16.15 -5.84
N ASP A 107 -8.84 -16.51 -6.81
CA ASP A 107 -8.13 -17.80 -6.81
C ASP A 107 -6.71 -17.68 -6.24
N GLY A 108 -6.37 -16.52 -5.66
CA GLY A 108 -5.01 -16.17 -5.20
C GLY A 108 -4.05 -15.93 -6.38
N ASP A 109 -2.78 -15.64 -6.05
CA ASP A 109 -1.72 -15.38 -7.05
C ASP A 109 -2.13 -14.40 -8.16
N ASP A 110 -2.81 -13.30 -7.78
CA ASP A 110 -3.29 -12.25 -8.69
C ASP A 110 -4.29 -12.74 -9.76
N ILE A 111 -5.00 -13.85 -9.51
CA ILE A 111 -5.97 -14.41 -10.45
C ILE A 111 -7.41 -14.21 -9.94
N VAL A 112 -8.21 -13.50 -10.73
CA VAL A 112 -9.63 -13.29 -10.46
C VAL A 112 -10.47 -13.92 -11.55
N ILE A 113 -11.48 -14.69 -11.12
CA ILE A 113 -12.48 -15.28 -12.00
C ILE A 113 -13.74 -14.46 -11.91
N ILE A 114 -14.25 -14.00 -13.06
CA ILE A 114 -15.50 -13.25 -13.15
C ILE A 114 -16.55 -14.02 -13.92
N PRO A 115 -17.86 -13.88 -13.57
CA PRO A 115 -18.93 -14.52 -14.30
C PRO A 115 -18.96 -14.08 -15.77
N GLU A 116 -19.12 -15.04 -16.69
CA GLU A 116 -19.27 -14.72 -18.13
C GLU A 116 -20.45 -13.80 -18.42
N GLU A 117 -21.51 -13.88 -17.62
CA GLU A 117 -22.71 -13.06 -17.76
C GLU A 117 -22.41 -11.59 -17.43
N GLN A 118 -21.57 -11.33 -16.42
CA GLN A 118 -21.16 -10.00 -16.01
C GLN A 118 -20.33 -9.31 -17.09
N GLY A 119 -19.32 -10.00 -17.63
CA GLY A 119 -18.51 -9.55 -18.76
C GLY A 119 -17.57 -8.37 -18.52
N PHE A 120 -17.56 -7.79 -17.31
CA PHE A 120 -16.70 -6.67 -16.90
C PHE A 120 -16.08 -6.93 -15.53
N ILE A 121 -14.99 -6.25 -15.24
CA ILE A 121 -14.38 -6.20 -13.91
C ILE A 121 -14.38 -4.76 -13.41
N ASN A 122 -14.75 -4.57 -12.14
CA ASN A 122 -14.52 -3.31 -11.45
C ASN A 122 -13.14 -3.33 -10.79
N ILE A 123 -12.30 -2.36 -11.16
CA ILE A 123 -10.92 -2.30 -10.70
C ILE A 123 -10.71 -1.34 -9.52
N SER A 124 -11.74 -0.66 -9.04
CA SER A 124 -11.60 0.36 -7.99
C SER A 124 -10.95 -0.17 -6.72
N TRP A 125 -11.36 -1.35 -6.26
CA TRP A 125 -10.78 -1.98 -5.07
C TRP A 125 -9.30 -2.32 -5.25
N PHE A 126 -8.93 -2.90 -6.39
CA PHE A 126 -7.54 -3.23 -6.69
C PHE A 126 -6.65 -1.99 -6.76
N LEU A 127 -7.16 -0.88 -7.33
CA LEU A 127 -6.43 0.39 -7.35
C LEU A 127 -6.17 0.92 -5.95
N TYR A 128 -7.16 0.84 -5.06
CA TYR A 128 -7.02 1.20 -3.66
C TYR A 128 -6.00 0.30 -2.95
N GLU A 129 -6.13 -1.01 -3.12
CA GLU A 129 -5.25 -2.01 -2.49
C GLU A 129 -3.79 -1.83 -2.91
N PHE A 130 -3.51 -1.63 -4.21
CA PHE A 130 -2.15 -1.35 -4.68
C PHE A 130 -1.59 -0.03 -4.13
N ALA A 131 -2.43 0.99 -3.96
CA ALA A 131 -2.01 2.24 -3.34
C ALA A 131 -1.70 2.06 -1.85
N ALA A 132 -2.54 1.34 -1.11
CA ALA A 132 -2.36 1.06 0.31
C ALA A 132 -1.10 0.22 0.58
N LEU A 133 -0.89 -0.83 -0.21
CA LEU A 133 0.30 -1.68 -0.10
C LEU A 133 1.61 -0.96 -0.49
N ALA A 134 1.53 0.17 -1.19
CA ALA A 134 2.70 0.97 -1.54
C ALA A 134 3.14 1.93 -0.43
N ILE A 135 2.34 2.10 0.62
CA ILE A 135 2.69 2.92 1.77
C ILE A 135 3.80 2.21 2.57
N PRO A 136 4.94 2.86 2.84
CA PRO A 136 5.97 2.27 3.69
C PRO A 136 5.43 1.96 5.09
N ILE A 137 5.88 0.86 5.69
CA ILE A 137 5.51 0.46 7.07
C ILE A 137 5.80 1.58 8.06
N LYS A 138 6.88 2.35 7.84
CA LYS A 138 7.23 3.52 8.64
C LYS A 138 7.19 4.75 7.75
N HIS A 139 6.31 5.68 8.10
CA HIS A 139 6.17 6.95 7.40
C HIS A 139 6.18 8.11 8.39
N VAL A 140 7.23 8.90 8.30
CA VAL A 140 7.47 10.02 9.20
C VAL A 140 7.84 11.28 8.44
N HIS A 141 7.49 12.44 8.98
CA HIS A 141 7.94 13.70 8.39
C HIS A 141 9.46 13.74 8.29
N PRO A 142 10.01 14.42 7.27
CA PRO A 142 11.42 14.76 7.22
C PRO A 142 11.88 15.44 8.51
N TYR A 143 13.18 15.32 8.81
CA TYR A 143 13.77 15.87 10.02
C TYR A 143 13.38 17.34 10.23
N GLY A 144 12.93 17.68 11.45
CA GLY A 144 12.54 19.02 11.86
C GLY A 144 11.13 19.48 11.44
N LEU A 145 10.38 18.68 10.65
CA LEU A 145 9.02 19.03 10.19
C LEU A 145 7.91 18.44 11.07
N CYS A 146 8.22 17.54 12.00
CA CYS A 146 7.24 17.06 12.96
C CYS A 146 6.77 18.15 13.91
N ASN A 147 5.56 18.01 14.42
CA ASN A 147 5.01 18.88 15.45
C ASN A 147 5.92 18.95 16.66
N LYS A 148 6.37 20.17 16.99
CA LYS A 148 7.35 20.39 18.06
C LYS A 148 6.85 19.97 19.45
N ASN A 149 5.54 20.15 19.72
CA ASN A 149 4.97 19.78 21.02
C ASN A 149 4.95 18.25 21.20
N MET A 150 4.60 17.50 20.14
CA MET A 150 4.60 16.06 20.18
C MET A 150 6.02 15.49 20.21
N SER A 151 6.94 16.05 19.41
CA SER A 151 8.36 15.67 19.43
C SER A 151 8.99 15.88 20.78
N LYS A 152 8.65 16.98 21.48
CA LYS A 152 9.12 17.24 22.86
C LYS A 152 8.58 16.19 23.84
N LYS A 153 7.27 15.90 23.80
CA LYS A 153 6.68 14.87 24.66
C LYS A 153 7.32 13.51 24.41
N LEU A 154 7.56 13.17 23.15
CA LEU A 154 8.22 11.92 22.78
C LEU A 154 9.63 11.85 23.37
N SER A 155 10.42 12.92 23.26
CA SER A 155 11.77 12.97 23.84
C SER A 155 11.79 12.89 25.38
N GLU A 156 10.77 13.39 26.06
CA GLU A 156 10.63 13.29 27.52
C GLU A 156 10.38 11.85 28.00
N HIS A 157 9.88 10.98 27.11
CA HIS A 157 9.54 9.57 27.41
C HIS A 157 10.45 8.55 26.74
N LEU A 158 11.41 8.99 25.91
CA LEU A 158 12.44 8.10 25.40
C LEU A 158 13.34 7.63 26.54
N ALA A 159 13.58 6.33 26.63
CA ALA A 159 14.62 5.80 27.49
C ALA A 159 15.98 6.24 26.94
N VAL A 160 16.63 7.17 27.63
CA VAL A 160 18.00 7.59 27.31
C VAL A 160 18.92 6.72 28.17
N ASP A 161 19.82 5.99 27.53
CA ASP A 161 20.91 5.33 28.28
C ASP A 161 21.76 6.43 28.92
N ALA A 162 22.10 6.26 30.19
CA ALA A 162 22.74 7.28 31.03
C ALA A 162 24.13 7.75 30.51
N ASP A 163 24.66 7.11 29.49
CA ASP A 163 25.97 7.39 28.89
C ASP A 163 25.89 8.27 27.61
N ASP A 164 24.67 8.60 27.09
CA ASP A 164 24.48 9.35 25.85
C ASP A 164 23.98 10.79 26.07
N VAL A 165 24.54 11.49 27.06
CA VAL A 165 24.09 12.88 27.40
C VAL A 165 24.57 13.94 26.41
N ASP A 166 25.43 13.59 25.46
CA ASP A 166 26.02 14.56 24.51
C ASP A 166 26.10 14.02 23.05
N ASN A 167 24.99 13.65 22.43
CA ASN A 167 25.04 13.58 20.98
C ASN A 167 23.68 13.84 20.33
N ASP A 168 23.65 14.81 19.43
CA ASP A 168 22.62 15.06 18.44
C ASP A 168 22.18 13.73 17.80
N PHE A 169 20.89 13.44 17.85
CA PHE A 169 20.29 12.20 17.37
C PHE A 169 20.33 12.17 15.84
N GLU A 170 21.50 11.88 15.28
CA GLU A 170 21.68 11.47 13.88
C GLU A 170 21.41 9.97 13.79
N ILE A 171 20.23 9.58 13.31
CA ILE A 171 20.02 8.21 12.84
C ILE A 171 20.58 8.15 11.43
N GLU A 172 21.84 7.78 11.30
CA GLU A 172 22.38 7.28 10.05
C GLU A 172 21.95 5.81 9.91
N ASP A 173 21.18 5.51 8.86
CA ASP A 173 20.94 4.15 8.41
C ASP A 173 22.25 3.60 7.84
N GLU A 174 23.13 3.04 8.70
CA GLU A 174 24.27 2.25 8.26
C GLU A 174 23.96 0.75 8.37
N ASP A 175 23.79 0.14 7.20
CA ASP A 175 23.97 -1.29 6.99
C ASP A 175 25.34 -1.76 7.52
N GLY A 176 25.29 -2.70 8.44
CA GLY A 176 26.36 -3.67 8.64
C GLY A 176 27.61 -3.20 9.38
N SER A 177 27.57 -3.13 10.71
CA SER A 177 28.77 -3.33 11.51
C SER A 177 28.45 -4.17 12.75
N SER A 178 29.18 -5.28 12.86
CA SER A 178 29.22 -6.16 14.02
C SER A 178 29.64 -5.39 15.26
N ASN A 179 28.67 -5.09 16.12
CA ASN A 179 28.93 -4.45 17.41
C ASN A 179 29.41 -5.52 18.42
N ASP A 180 30.72 -5.61 18.60
CA ASP A 180 31.37 -6.40 19.67
C ASP A 180 31.35 -5.65 21.04
N GLY A 181 30.18 -5.12 21.40
CA GLY A 181 29.94 -4.60 22.76
C GLY A 181 29.74 -5.73 23.77
N PRO A 182 29.91 -5.48 25.09
CA PRO A 182 29.69 -6.49 26.10
C PRO A 182 28.25 -6.98 26.07
N THR A 183 28.05 -8.21 25.65
CA THR A 183 26.73 -8.85 25.54
C THR A 183 26.05 -8.93 26.90
N ASP A 184 24.80 -8.54 27.02
CA ASP A 184 23.98 -8.66 28.23
C ASP A 184 24.05 -10.10 28.77
N PRO A 185 24.42 -10.28 30.05
CA PRO A 185 24.58 -11.62 30.68
C PRO A 185 23.35 -12.52 30.54
N ARG A 186 22.16 -11.94 30.35
CA ARG A 186 20.90 -12.68 30.13
C ARG A 186 20.90 -13.51 28.88
N TRP A 187 21.73 -13.15 27.88
CA TRP A 187 21.81 -13.83 26.58
C TRP A 187 22.92 -14.89 26.52
N ASP A 188 23.74 -15.05 27.58
CA ASP A 188 24.84 -16.04 27.61
C ASP A 188 24.33 -17.49 27.52
N ALA A 189 23.09 -17.75 27.93
CA ALA A 189 22.47 -19.05 27.77
C ALA A 189 22.22 -19.44 26.30
N LEU A 190 22.04 -18.46 25.40
CA LEU A 190 21.80 -18.71 23.97
C LEU A 190 23.07 -19.02 23.17
N LYS A 191 24.25 -18.64 23.69
CA LYS A 191 25.56 -18.95 23.06
C LYS A 191 25.81 -20.45 22.99
N LYS A 192 25.15 -21.23 23.87
CA LYS A 192 25.29 -22.70 23.96
C LYS A 192 24.45 -23.46 22.91
N LEU A 193 23.63 -22.76 22.12
CA LEU A 193 22.77 -23.36 21.08
C LEU A 193 23.41 -23.36 19.68
N LYS A 194 24.69 -23.00 19.58
CA LYS A 194 25.42 -22.89 18.30
C LYS A 194 26.31 -24.10 17.96
N ASP A 195 26.14 -25.26 18.67
CA ASP A 195 26.80 -26.53 18.35
C ASP A 195 25.79 -27.53 17.77
#